data_2fdffb7e628ea6b54c01fce483fae7c9
#
_entry.id   2fdffb7e628ea6b54c01fce483fae7c9
#
_cell.length_a   1.000
_cell.length_b   1.000
_cell.length_c   1.000
_cell.angle_alpha   90.00
_cell.angle_beta   90.00
_cell.angle_gamma   90.00
#
_symmetry.space_group_name_H-M   'P 1'
#
loop_
_entity.id
_entity.type
_entity.pdbx_description
1 polymer ?
#
loop_
_entity_poly.entity_id
_entity_poly.type
_entity_poly.pdbx_seq_one_letter_code
_entity_poly.pdbx_strand_id
1 'polypeptide(L)'
;MENRRFEGKNEPEIVYSRSVKAGKRIYYLDVKKARNEDLYLCITESKRKQTGESEPPQFEKHKVFLYKEDFAHFTEGLNDVIAFVQSQLGAIEERQEWNPETAATEEVKQETIE
;
A
#
# COMPACT_ATOMS: atom_id res chain seq x y z
N MET A 1 13.70 18.29 14.72
CA MET A 1 13.62 17.99 14.67
C MET A 1 13.34 17.79 14.62
N GLU A 2 13.21 17.78 14.69
CA GLU A 2 12.90 17.59 14.60
C GLU A 2 12.44 17.29 14.40
N ASN A 3 12.24 17.56 14.64
CA ASN A 3 11.77 17.19 14.48
C ASN A 3 11.45 16.75 14.63
N ARG A 4 11.43 16.93 14.88
CA ARG A 4 11.05 16.42 15.14
C ARG A 4 10.64 16.35 15.83
N ARG A 5 10.64 16.71 16.02
CA ARG A 5 10.21 16.62 16.66
C ARG A 5 9.56 16.73 17.01
N PHE A 6 9.32 16.94 16.99
CA PHE A 6 8.59 16.73 17.19
C PHE A 6 8.19 16.46 17.28
N GLU A 7 8.33 16.73 17.19
CA GLU A 7 8.01 16.09 16.93
C GLU A 7 7.08 15.10 17.19
N GLY A 8 7.12 14.21 17.29
CA GLY A 8 6.30 13.07 17.52
C GLY A 8 5.05 13.26 18.33
N LYS A 9 5.07 14.11 19.21
CA LYS A 9 3.89 14.31 20.05
C LYS A 9 2.74 14.93 19.26
N ASN A 10 3.01 15.50 18.12
CA ASN A 10 1.95 16.07 17.31
C ASN A 10 1.48 15.13 16.22
N GLU A 11 2.09 13.97 16.13
CA GLU A 11 1.71 13.02 15.12
C GLU A 11 0.59 12.13 15.63
N PRO A 12 -0.36 11.80 14.76
CA PRO A 12 -1.41 10.88 15.19
C PRO A 12 -0.85 9.51 15.52
N GLU A 13 -1.44 8.90 16.48
CA GLU A 13 -1.04 7.58 16.92
C GLU A 13 -1.53 6.53 15.94
N ILE A 14 -0.67 5.60 15.55
CA ILE A 14 -1.07 4.48 14.72
C ILE A 14 -1.53 3.36 15.64
N VAL A 15 -2.79 2.99 15.51
CA VAL A 15 -3.36 1.99 16.39
C VAL A 15 -3.49 0.63 15.72
N TYR A 16 -3.38 0.57 14.41
CA TYR A 16 -3.43 -0.68 13.70
C TYR A 16 -2.84 -0.46 12.33
N SER A 17 -2.13 -1.45 11.82
CA SER A 17 -1.44 -1.25 10.56
C SER A 17 -1.35 -2.56 9.81
N ARG A 18 -1.42 -2.47 8.51
CA ARG A 18 -1.28 -3.63 7.64
C ARG A 18 -0.59 -3.20 6.37
N SER A 19 0.26 -4.05 5.83
CA SER A 19 0.91 -3.76 4.55
C SER A 19 0.48 -4.78 3.52
N VAL A 20 0.41 -4.31 2.27
CA VAL A 20 0.03 -5.14 1.14
C VAL A 20 1.11 -5.00 0.09
N LYS A 21 1.76 -6.09 -0.24
CA LYS A 21 2.78 -6.07 -1.27
C LYS A 21 2.14 -6.20 -2.64
N ALA A 22 2.63 -5.42 -3.57
CA ALA A 22 2.05 -5.40 -4.92
C ALA A 22 3.18 -5.17 -5.92
N GLY A 23 3.99 -6.19 -6.15
CA GLY A 23 5.11 -6.06 -7.06
C GLY A 23 6.15 -5.13 -6.52
N LYS A 24 6.44 -4.08 -7.26
CA LYS A 24 7.44 -3.10 -6.83
C LYS A 24 6.88 -2.09 -5.86
N ARG A 25 5.60 -2.18 -5.53
CA ARG A 25 4.96 -1.26 -4.62
C ARG A 25 4.57 -1.96 -3.36
N ILE A 26 4.46 -1.19 -2.31
CA ILE A 26 3.90 -1.64 -1.05
C ILE A 26 2.88 -0.61 -0.63
N TYR A 27 1.71 -1.08 -0.26
CA TYR A 27 0.67 -0.21 0.28
C TYR A 27 0.61 -0.41 1.77
N TYR A 28 0.73 0.68 2.50
CA TYR A 28 0.61 0.65 3.94
C TYR A 28 -0.76 1.18 4.30
N LEU A 29 -1.49 0.40 5.06
CA LEU A 29 -2.83 0.77 5.50
C LEU A 29 -2.76 1.00 6.99
N ASP A 30 -2.73 2.25 7.38
CA ASP A 30 -2.52 2.61 8.77
C ASP A 30 -3.78 3.25 9.33
N VAL A 31 -4.26 2.69 10.44
CA VAL A 31 -5.36 3.31 11.16
C VAL A 31 -4.76 4.25 12.19
N LYS A 32 -5.15 5.50 12.12
CA LYS A 32 -4.60 6.52 12.99
C LYS A 32 -5.70 7.12 13.84
N LYS A 33 -5.31 7.58 15.02
CA LYS A 33 -6.24 8.19 15.95
C LYS A 33 -6.04 9.70 15.92
N ALA A 34 -7.13 10.41 15.66
CA ALA A 34 -7.11 11.85 15.66
C ALA A 34 -7.22 12.39 17.08
N ARG A 35 -7.10 13.70 17.21
CA ARG A 35 -7.13 14.31 18.52
C ARG A 35 -8.43 14.06 19.27
N ASN A 36 -9.54 13.99 18.54
CA ASN A 36 -10.83 13.79 19.17
C ASN A 36 -11.13 12.31 19.36
N GLU A 37 -10.12 11.47 19.37
CA GLU A 37 -10.28 10.02 19.53
C GLU A 37 -10.93 9.35 18.34
N ASP A 38 -11.18 10.08 17.28
CA ASP A 38 -11.72 9.50 16.08
C ASP A 38 -10.65 8.74 15.34
N LEU A 39 -11.08 7.78 14.53
CA LEU A 39 -10.14 6.97 13.75
C LEU A 39 -10.28 7.28 12.27
N TYR A 40 -9.17 7.30 11.58
CA TYR A 40 -9.19 7.46 10.14
C TYR A 40 -8.10 6.59 9.54
N LEU A 41 -8.14 6.45 8.23
CA LEU A 41 -7.25 5.58 7.50
C LEU A 41 -6.27 6.40 6.70
N CYS A 42 -5.01 6.00 6.76
CA CYS A 42 -3.97 6.58 5.90
C CYS A 42 -3.44 5.48 5.02
N ILE A 43 -3.59 5.65 3.72
CA ILE A 43 -3.08 4.70 2.75
C ILE A 43 -1.84 5.30 2.12
N THR A 44 -0.72 4.60 2.24
CA THR A 44 0.53 5.07 1.66
C THR A 44 0.97 4.10 0.58
N GLU A 45 1.12 4.61 -0.63
CA GLU A 45 1.72 3.85 -1.69
C GLU A 45 3.21 4.17 -1.72
N SER A 46 4.04 3.15 -1.59
CA SER A 46 5.49 3.30 -1.62
C SER A 46 6.01 2.54 -2.80
N LYS A 47 6.70 3.22 -3.69
CA LYS A 47 7.24 2.63 -4.89
C LYS A 47 8.73 2.91 -4.95
N ARG A 48 9.51 1.86 -5.20
CA ARG A 48 10.94 2.03 -5.32
C ARG A 48 11.27 2.69 -6.65
N LYS A 49 12.03 3.76 -6.58
CA LYS A 49 12.45 4.47 -7.77
C LYS A 49 13.71 3.84 -8.31
N GLN A 50 13.84 3.92 -9.62
CA GLN A 50 15.04 3.45 -10.27
C GLN A 50 16.11 4.51 -10.13
N THR A 51 17.26 4.13 -9.62
CA THR A 51 18.37 5.05 -9.42
C THR A 51 19.61 4.48 -10.08
N GLY A 52 20.66 5.29 -10.11
CA GLY A 52 21.93 4.83 -10.61
C GLY A 52 22.50 3.75 -9.73
N GLU A 53 23.45 2.98 -10.30
CA GLU A 53 24.01 1.86 -9.57
C GLU A 53 24.72 2.28 -8.30
N SER A 54 25.33 3.44 -8.33
CA SER A 54 26.08 3.90 -7.19
C SER A 54 25.25 4.71 -6.22
N GLU A 55 23.98 4.88 -6.49
CA GLU A 55 23.12 5.70 -5.65
C GLU A 55 22.33 4.82 -4.72
N PRO A 56 22.04 5.33 -3.52
CA PRO A 56 21.20 4.58 -2.60
C PRO A 56 19.78 4.48 -3.12
N PRO A 57 19.06 3.42 -2.71
CA PRO A 57 17.67 3.27 -3.13
C PRO A 57 16.83 4.45 -2.67
N GLN A 58 15.90 4.84 -3.51
CA GLN A 58 14.97 5.90 -3.20
C GLN A 58 13.57 5.39 -3.41
N PHE A 59 12.65 5.97 -2.65
CA PHE A 59 11.25 5.58 -2.72
C PHE A 59 10.39 6.79 -2.98
N GLU A 60 9.39 6.58 -3.78
CA GLU A 60 8.38 7.59 -4.04
C GLU A 60 7.15 7.20 -3.26
N LYS A 61 6.62 8.12 -2.45
CA LYS A 61 5.50 7.82 -1.59
C LYS A 61 4.37 8.78 -1.84
N HIS A 62 3.17 8.23 -1.85
CA HIS A 62 1.95 9.01 -2.00
C HIS A 62 0.97 8.57 -0.95
N LYS A 63 0.30 9.53 -0.33
CA LYS A 63 -0.62 9.23 0.74
C LYS A 63 -2.02 9.68 0.40
N VAL A 64 -2.97 8.88 0.82
CA VAL A 64 -4.39 9.17 0.68
C VAL A 64 -5.00 8.99 2.06
N PHE A 65 -5.78 9.97 2.47
CA PHE A 65 -6.46 9.90 3.75
C PHE A 65 -7.93 9.62 3.51
N LEU A 66 -8.44 8.66 4.26
CA LEU A 66 -9.83 8.25 4.11
C LEU A 66 -10.48 8.27 5.47
N TYR A 67 -11.61 8.95 5.57
CA TYR A 67 -12.28 9.13 6.85
C TYR A 67 -13.46 8.19 6.96
N LYS A 68 -13.86 7.91 8.19
CA LYS A 68 -14.83 6.84 8.43
C LYS A 68 -16.15 7.08 7.72
N GLU A 69 -16.50 8.34 7.53
CA GLU A 69 -17.75 8.66 6.85
C GLU A 69 -17.76 8.19 5.41
N ASP A 70 -16.58 7.99 4.84
CA ASP A 70 -16.48 7.64 3.43
C ASP A 70 -16.06 6.19 3.21
N PHE A 71 -15.89 5.43 4.27
CA PHE A 71 -15.41 4.06 4.12
C PHE A 71 -16.34 3.23 3.24
N ALA A 72 -17.65 3.31 3.53
CA ALA A 72 -18.59 2.46 2.79
C ALA A 72 -18.62 2.83 1.32
N HIS A 73 -18.66 4.10 1.02
CA HIS A 73 -18.73 4.55 -0.36
C HIS A 73 -17.44 4.20 -1.11
N PHE A 74 -16.31 4.39 -0.45
CA PHE A 74 -15.05 4.10 -1.08
C PHE A 74 -14.91 2.60 -1.37
N THR A 75 -15.29 1.79 -0.41
CA THR A 75 -15.20 0.34 -0.58
C THR A 75 -16.15 -0.13 -1.67
N GLU A 76 -17.34 0.42 -1.69
CA GLU A 76 -18.30 0.06 -2.72
C GLU A 76 -17.79 0.43 -4.11
N GLY A 77 -17.25 1.64 -4.24
CA GLY A 77 -16.71 2.05 -5.52
C GLY A 77 -15.53 1.21 -5.96
N LEU A 78 -14.67 0.89 -5.02
CA LEU A 78 -13.51 0.07 -5.33
C LEU A 78 -13.95 -1.32 -5.80
N ASN A 79 -14.89 -1.92 -5.10
CA ASN A 79 -15.37 -3.23 -5.51
C ASN A 79 -16.06 -3.19 -6.86
N ASP A 80 -16.76 -2.10 -7.14
CA ASP A 80 -17.45 -1.96 -8.41
C ASP A 80 -16.47 -1.93 -9.58
N VAL A 81 -15.41 -1.13 -9.47
CA VAL A 81 -14.47 -1.05 -10.56
C VAL A 81 -13.64 -2.32 -10.69
N ILE A 82 -13.38 -2.99 -9.58
CA ILE A 82 -12.69 -4.26 -9.65
C ILE A 82 -13.56 -5.30 -10.37
N ALA A 83 -14.85 -5.30 -10.05
CA ALA A 83 -15.76 -6.22 -10.72
C ALA A 83 -15.81 -5.96 -12.22
N PHE A 84 -15.75 -4.69 -12.61
CA PHE A 84 -15.74 -4.37 -14.02
C PHE A 84 -14.49 -4.95 -14.69
N VAL A 85 -13.34 -4.78 -14.05
CA VAL A 85 -12.11 -5.32 -14.64
C VAL A 85 -12.22 -6.84 -14.77
N GLN A 86 -12.76 -7.49 -13.76
CA GLN A 86 -12.90 -8.93 -13.80
C GLN A 86 -13.84 -9.37 -14.89
N SER A 87 -14.89 -8.59 -15.16
CA SER A 87 -15.81 -8.94 -16.22
C SER A 87 -15.16 -8.84 -17.60
N GLN A 88 -14.14 -7.98 -17.72
CA GLN A 88 -13.46 -7.83 -19.00
C GLN A 88 -12.35 -8.86 -19.19
N LEU A 89 -11.68 -9.22 -18.13
CA LEU A 89 -10.51 -10.07 -18.19
C LEU A 89 -10.77 -11.50 -17.77
N GLY A 90 -11.93 -11.78 -17.19
CA GLY A 90 -12.17 -13.07 -16.57
C GLY A 90 -11.46 -13.15 -15.23
N ALA A 91 -11.24 -14.37 -14.79
CA ALA A 91 -10.57 -14.57 -13.52
C ALA A 91 -9.19 -13.95 -13.54
N ILE A 92 -8.87 -13.26 -12.48
CA ILE A 92 -7.57 -12.60 -12.36
C ILE A 92 -6.72 -13.40 -11.41
N GLU A 93 -5.55 -13.79 -11.90
CA GLU A 93 -4.60 -14.49 -11.05
C GLU A 93 -3.89 -13.51 -10.15
N GLU A 94 -3.74 -13.91 -8.89
CA GLU A 94 -3.00 -13.06 -7.97
C GLU A 94 -1.52 -13.18 -8.24
N ARG A 95 -0.83 -12.06 -8.08
CA ARG A 95 0.61 -12.03 -8.18
C ARG A 95 1.19 -12.72 -6.97
N GLN A 96 2.18 -13.56 -7.21
CA GLN A 96 2.85 -14.24 -6.11
C GLN A 96 3.89 -13.32 -5.51
N GLU A 97 3.97 -13.36 -4.18
CA GLU A 97 5.02 -12.60 -3.50
C GLU A 97 6.34 -13.31 -3.68
N TRP A 98 7.37 -12.51 -3.80
CA TRP A 98 8.71 -13.08 -3.91
C TRP A 98 9.08 -13.77 -2.60
N ASN A 99 9.60 -14.99 -2.72
CA ASN A 99 9.99 -15.78 -1.56
C ASN A 99 11.28 -16.48 -1.91
N PRO A 100 12.36 -16.23 -1.16
CA PRO A 100 13.65 -16.84 -1.51
C PRO A 100 13.61 -18.36 -1.56
N GLU A 101 12.79 -18.97 -0.73
CA GLU A 101 12.74 -20.43 -0.67
C GLU A 101 12.08 -21.03 -1.88
N THR A 102 11.19 -20.30 -2.53
CA THR A 102 10.46 -20.82 -3.67
C THR A 102 10.81 -20.11 -4.96
N ALA A 103 11.70 -19.15 -4.93
CA ALA A 103 11.96 -18.34 -6.10
C ALA A 103 12.44 -19.17 -7.27
N ALA A 104 13.26 -20.17 -7.01
CA ALA A 104 13.83 -20.97 -8.09
C ALA A 104 12.78 -21.75 -8.85
N THR A 105 11.73 -22.18 -8.16
CA THR A 105 10.73 -23.01 -8.79
C THR A 105 9.62 -22.21 -9.43
N GLU A 106 9.52 -20.93 -9.11
CA GLU A 106 8.40 -20.13 -9.57
C GLU A 106 8.77 -18.96 -10.41
N GLU A 107 10.03 -18.83 -10.72
CA GLU A 107 10.46 -17.65 -11.45
C GLU A 107 9.80 -17.55 -12.82
N VAL A 108 9.52 -18.69 -13.43
CA VAL A 108 8.90 -18.66 -14.75
C VAL A 108 7.51 -18.08 -14.70
N LYS A 109 6.79 -18.39 -13.65
CA LYS A 109 5.41 -17.91 -13.54
C LYS A 109 5.33 -16.44 -13.25
N GLN A 110 6.31 -15.90 -12.57
CA GLN A 110 6.20 -14.53 -12.10
C GLN A 110 6.36 -13.53 -13.20
N GLU A 111 7.05 -13.85 -14.22
CA GLU A 111 7.34 -12.88 -15.27
C GLU A 111 6.11 -12.47 -16.02
N THR A 112 5.06 -13.24 -15.97
CA THR A 112 3.87 -12.94 -16.73
C THR A 112 2.96 -11.93 -16.05
N ILE A 113 3.24 -11.58 -14.83
CA ILE A 113 2.35 -10.75 -14.05
C ILE A 113 2.44 -9.29 -14.45
N GLU A 114 3.60 -8.83 -14.75
CA GLU A 114 3.78 -7.44 -15.10
C GLU A 114 3.39 -7.19 -16.53
#